data_ee8a659f5cd668eb1993f084224eea3e
#
_entry.id   ee8a659f5cd668eb1993f084224eea3e
#
_cell.length_a   1.000
_cell.length_b   1.000
_cell.length_c   1.000
_cell.angle_alpha   90.00
_cell.angle_beta   90.00
_cell.angle_gamma   90.00
#
_symmetry.space_group_name_H-M   'P 1'
#
loop_
_entity.id
_entity.type
_entity.pdbx_description
1 polymer ?
#
loop_
_entity_poly.entity_id
_entity_poly.type
_entity_poly.pdbx_seq_one_letter_code
_entity_poly.pdbx_strand_id
1 'polypeptide(L)'
;MACRNQEKGEVALREVKEKSENISVELMIVDMSLQSSIRNLADTFISKYDRLDVLIHNAAIFDITQKKSLYTDEGIESVWATNHLGPVLLTDLLWNALKNSTQGRVIMLKTW
;
A
#
# COMPACT_ATOMS: atom_id res chain seq x y z
N MET A 1 5.81 -0.77 -6.56
CA MET A 1 5.59 -1.48 -5.28
C MET A 1 5.69 -0.51 -4.12
N ALA A 2 4.98 -0.77 -3.04
CA ALA A 2 4.99 0.10 -1.86
C ALA A 2 5.16 -0.73 -0.59
N CYS A 3 5.96 -0.25 0.35
CA CYS A 3 6.19 -0.90 1.64
C CYS A 3 6.62 0.12 2.69
N ARG A 4 6.63 -0.31 3.94
CA ARG A 4 6.93 0.57 5.08
C ARG A 4 8.43 0.79 5.32
N ASN A 5 9.24 -0.25 5.15
CA ASN A 5 10.65 -0.22 5.47
C ASN A 5 11.51 0.00 4.22
N GLN A 6 12.31 1.06 4.21
CA GLN A 6 13.16 1.43 3.08
C GLN A 6 14.17 0.33 2.73
N GLU A 7 14.90 -0.17 3.73
CA GLU A 7 15.96 -1.16 3.51
C GLU A 7 15.41 -2.48 2.98
N LYS A 8 14.36 -2.98 3.62
CA LYS A 8 13.68 -4.20 3.18
C LYS A 8 13.03 -4.02 1.80
N GLY A 9 12.49 -2.85 1.56
CA GLY A 9 11.90 -2.49 0.28
C GLY A 9 12.91 -2.50 -0.85
N GLU A 10 14.11 -1.97 -0.62
CA GLU A 10 15.18 -1.96 -1.61
C GLU A 10 15.69 -3.36 -1.94
N VAL A 11 15.80 -4.23 -0.94
CA VAL A 11 16.15 -5.64 -1.14
C VAL A 11 15.07 -6.34 -1.98
N ALA A 12 13.80 -6.15 -1.62
CA ALA A 12 12.68 -6.72 -2.35
C ALA A 12 12.60 -6.18 -3.79
N LEU A 13 12.89 -4.91 -3.99
CA LEU A 13 12.92 -4.28 -5.32
C LEU A 13 13.94 -4.97 -6.23
N ARG A 14 15.14 -5.21 -5.73
CA ARG A 14 16.19 -5.92 -6.49
C ARG A 14 15.75 -7.34 -6.85
N GLU A 15 15.18 -8.06 -5.89
CA GLU A 15 14.68 -9.42 -6.13
C GLU A 15 13.56 -9.46 -7.18
N VAL A 16 12.62 -8.52 -7.11
CA VAL A 16 11.53 -8.44 -8.07
C VAL A 16 12.05 -8.14 -9.47
N LYS A 17 12.96 -7.18 -9.61
CA LYS A 17 13.58 -6.85 -10.89
C LYS A 17 14.32 -8.06 -11.47
N GLU A 18 15.07 -8.77 -10.65
CA GLU A 18 15.85 -9.93 -11.07
C GLU A 18 14.95 -11.09 -11.50
N LYS A 19 13.99 -11.47 -10.66
CA LYS A 19 13.08 -12.60 -10.92
C LYS A 19 12.09 -12.36 -12.05
N SER A 20 11.60 -11.13 -12.20
CA SER A 20 10.66 -10.78 -13.26
C SER A 20 11.34 -10.39 -14.57
N GLU A 21 12.63 -10.18 -14.57
CA GLU A 21 13.41 -9.65 -15.69
C GLU A 21 12.84 -8.29 -16.17
N ASN A 22 12.19 -7.54 -15.27
CA ASN A 22 11.59 -6.25 -15.54
C ASN A 22 12.29 -5.17 -14.74
N ILE A 23 12.94 -4.24 -15.42
CA ILE A 23 13.64 -3.11 -14.81
C ILE A 23 12.70 -1.94 -14.48
N SER A 24 11.49 -1.93 -15.03
CA SER A 24 10.49 -0.86 -14.80
C SER A 24 9.70 -1.10 -13.53
N VAL A 25 10.41 -1.24 -12.41
CA VAL A 25 9.81 -1.41 -11.08
C VAL A 25 10.33 -0.30 -10.17
N GLU A 26 9.43 0.42 -9.55
CA GLU A 26 9.74 1.50 -8.59
C GLU A 26 9.31 1.15 -7.19
N LEU A 27 9.99 1.70 -6.20
CA LEU A 27 9.66 1.58 -4.78
C LEU A 27 9.12 2.90 -4.26
N MET A 28 8.00 2.86 -3.56
CA MET A 28 7.47 3.97 -2.78
C MET A 28 7.32 3.53 -1.33
N ILE A 29 7.56 4.43 -0.40
CA ILE A 29 7.46 4.13 1.03
C ILE A 29 6.12 4.62 1.56
N VAL A 30 5.44 3.74 2.31
CA VAL A 30 4.15 4.06 2.93
C VAL A 30 3.96 3.23 4.19
N ASP A 31 3.44 3.87 5.22
CA ASP A 31 2.89 3.19 6.40
C ASP A 31 1.36 3.16 6.27
N MET A 32 0.82 1.98 5.99
CA MET A 32 -0.62 1.80 5.78
C MET A 32 -1.46 1.99 7.04
N SER A 33 -0.84 2.12 8.20
CA SER A 33 -1.54 2.44 9.46
C SER A 33 -1.76 3.93 9.67
N LEU A 34 -1.11 4.79 8.87
CA LEU A 34 -1.14 6.24 9.03
C LEU A 34 -1.77 6.92 7.81
N GLN A 35 -2.84 7.65 8.03
CA GLN A 35 -3.54 8.37 6.96
C GLN A 35 -2.63 9.40 6.27
N SER A 36 -1.80 10.10 7.05
CA SER A 36 -0.85 11.08 6.49
C SER A 36 0.12 10.42 5.51
N SER A 37 0.63 9.24 5.86
CA SER A 37 1.54 8.48 5.00
C SER A 37 0.86 8.01 3.70
N ILE A 38 -0.38 7.53 3.82
CA ILE A 38 -1.19 7.10 2.67
C ILE A 38 -1.48 8.27 1.73
N ARG A 39 -1.82 9.43 2.26
CA ARG A 39 -2.05 10.64 1.46
C ARG A 39 -0.79 11.06 0.72
N ASN A 40 0.36 11.01 1.38
CA ASN A 40 1.64 11.31 0.74
C ASN A 40 1.96 10.33 -0.40
N LEU A 41 1.70 9.05 -0.20
CA LEU A 41 1.87 8.05 -1.27
C LEU A 41 0.98 8.36 -2.47
N ALA A 42 -0.30 8.64 -2.23
CA ALA A 42 -1.24 8.95 -3.29
C ALA A 42 -0.84 10.21 -4.06
N ASP A 43 -0.43 11.27 -3.36
CA ASP A 43 0.03 12.51 -3.98
C ASP A 43 1.28 12.27 -4.83
N THR A 44 2.22 11.50 -4.33
CA THR A 44 3.44 11.14 -5.06
C THR A 44 3.10 10.35 -6.33
N PHE A 45 2.20 9.37 -6.22
CA PHE A 45 1.77 8.57 -7.37
C PHE A 45 1.10 9.44 -8.43
N ILE A 46 0.12 10.24 -8.03
CA ILE A 46 -0.66 11.10 -8.95
C ILE A 46 0.24 12.14 -9.62
N SER A 47 1.29 12.62 -8.94
CA SER A 47 2.24 13.55 -9.54
C SER A 47 3.08 12.94 -10.67
N LYS A 48 3.26 11.62 -10.66
CA LYS A 48 4.05 10.88 -11.65
C LYS A 48 3.20 10.17 -12.70
N TYR A 49 2.03 9.69 -12.33
CA TYR A 49 1.18 8.84 -13.15
C TYR A 49 -0.26 9.32 -13.11
N ASP A 50 -0.94 9.31 -14.24
CA ASP A 50 -2.35 9.68 -14.36
C ASP A 50 -3.29 8.48 -14.45
N ARG A 51 -2.72 7.27 -14.55
CA ARG A 51 -3.47 6.02 -14.69
C ARG A 51 -2.91 4.95 -13.77
N LEU A 52 -3.81 4.19 -13.16
CA LEU A 52 -3.48 3.00 -12.38
C LEU A 52 -4.35 1.84 -12.88
N ASP A 53 -3.73 0.81 -13.41
CA ASP A 53 -4.46 -0.32 -13.99
C ASP A 53 -4.87 -1.34 -12.94
N VAL A 54 -3.99 -1.63 -11.97
CA VAL A 54 -4.25 -2.61 -10.91
C VAL A 54 -3.70 -2.10 -9.59
N LEU A 55 -4.55 -2.07 -8.57
CA LEU A 55 -4.16 -1.79 -7.19
C LEU A 55 -4.32 -3.07 -6.38
N ILE A 56 -3.22 -3.59 -5.85
CA ILE A 56 -3.22 -4.82 -5.05
C ILE A 56 -2.96 -4.48 -3.58
N HIS A 57 -3.95 -4.71 -2.73
CA HIS A 57 -3.82 -4.60 -1.29
C HIS A 57 -3.36 -5.93 -0.71
N ASN A 58 -2.06 -6.04 -0.50
CA ASN A 58 -1.41 -7.23 0.05
C ASN A 58 -0.97 -7.06 1.51
N ALA A 59 -0.67 -5.82 1.92
CA ALA A 59 -0.18 -5.54 3.26
C ALA A 59 -1.26 -5.79 4.32
N ALA A 60 -0.89 -6.52 5.37
CA ALA A 60 -1.75 -6.75 6.52
C ALA A 60 -0.89 -7.07 7.73
N ILE A 61 -1.41 -6.79 8.92
CA ILE A 61 -0.79 -7.17 10.18
C ILE A 61 -1.72 -8.10 10.95
N PHE A 62 -1.13 -9.10 11.57
CA PHE A 62 -1.84 -10.01 12.46
C PHE A 62 -0.84 -10.62 13.44
N ASP A 63 -1.07 -10.43 14.73
CA ASP A 63 -0.24 -11.00 15.77
C ASP A 63 -1.14 -11.67 16.83
N ILE A 64 -1.14 -13.00 16.81
CA ILE A 64 -1.96 -13.81 17.74
C ILE A 64 -1.46 -13.72 19.19
N THR A 65 -0.23 -13.25 19.40
CA THR A 65 0.34 -13.10 20.75
C THR A 65 -0.06 -11.79 21.39
N GLN A 66 -0.54 -10.83 20.60
CA GLN A 66 -0.95 -9.52 21.10
C GLN A 66 -2.27 -9.61 21.87
N LYS A 67 -2.22 -9.34 23.17
CA LYS A 67 -3.36 -9.41 24.06
C LYS A 67 -4.11 -8.10 24.28
N LYS A 68 -3.51 -6.97 23.86
CA LYS A 68 -4.07 -5.64 24.02
C LYS A 68 -4.12 -4.92 22.68
N SER A 69 -5.13 -4.09 22.50
CA SER A 69 -5.21 -3.22 21.35
C SER A 69 -4.09 -2.18 21.37
N LEU A 70 -3.41 -2.03 20.26
CA LEU A 70 -2.43 -0.96 20.04
C LEU A 70 -3.07 0.11 19.17
N TYR A 71 -2.68 1.36 19.39
CA TYR A 71 -3.20 2.50 18.64
C TYR A 71 -2.10 3.20 17.88
N THR A 72 -2.42 3.71 16.71
CA THR A 72 -1.51 4.52 15.92
C THR A 72 -1.37 5.91 16.52
N ASP A 73 -0.37 6.67 16.06
CA ASP A 73 -0.20 8.07 16.46
C ASP A 73 -1.41 8.96 16.10
N GLU A 74 -2.25 8.51 15.16
CA GLU A 74 -3.49 9.16 14.78
C GLU A 74 -4.70 8.74 15.63
N GLY A 75 -4.48 7.90 16.66
CA GLY A 75 -5.51 7.48 17.60
C GLY A 75 -6.44 6.38 17.11
N ILE A 76 -6.04 5.64 16.07
CA ILE A 76 -6.83 4.55 15.48
C ILE A 76 -6.23 3.21 15.89
N GLU A 77 -7.08 2.22 16.21
CA GLU A 77 -6.60 0.87 16.51
C GLU A 77 -5.78 0.33 15.32
N SER A 78 -4.58 -0.23 15.60
CA SER A 78 -3.56 -0.47 14.58
C SER A 78 -3.95 -1.51 13.53
N VAL A 79 -4.60 -2.60 13.95
CA VAL A 79 -5.03 -3.65 13.02
C VAL A 79 -6.13 -3.13 12.09
N TRP A 80 -7.09 -2.42 12.66
CA TRP A 80 -8.17 -1.78 11.90
C TRP A 80 -7.62 -0.73 10.92
N ALA A 81 -6.71 0.12 11.39
CA ALA A 81 -6.08 1.14 10.56
C ALA A 81 -5.33 0.53 9.37
N THR A 82 -4.53 -0.50 9.62
CA THR A 82 -3.67 -1.10 8.58
C THR A 82 -4.46 -1.98 7.62
N ASN A 83 -5.35 -2.82 8.14
CA ASN A 83 -5.98 -3.89 7.35
C ASN A 83 -7.29 -3.45 6.69
N HIS A 84 -7.90 -2.38 7.16
CA HIS A 84 -9.19 -1.92 6.62
C HIS A 84 -9.17 -0.46 6.20
N LEU A 85 -8.99 0.47 7.12
CA LEU A 85 -9.09 1.89 6.82
C LEU A 85 -8.04 2.35 5.81
N GLY A 86 -6.80 1.86 5.94
CA GLY A 86 -5.72 2.20 5.03
C GLY A 86 -6.04 1.84 3.58
N PRO A 87 -6.37 0.57 3.29
CA PRO A 87 -6.78 0.17 1.94
C PRO A 87 -7.98 0.93 1.39
N VAL A 88 -9.00 1.20 2.21
CA VAL A 88 -10.17 1.98 1.78
C VAL A 88 -9.75 3.39 1.40
N LEU A 89 -8.98 4.06 2.25
CA LEU A 89 -8.50 5.42 1.98
C LEU A 89 -7.64 5.47 0.71
N LEU A 90 -6.68 4.56 0.57
CA LEU A 90 -5.81 4.54 -0.60
C LEU A 90 -6.60 4.31 -1.89
N THR A 91 -7.55 3.40 -1.88
CA THR A 91 -8.44 3.14 -3.02
C THR A 91 -9.22 4.41 -3.38
N ASP A 92 -9.77 5.10 -2.40
CA ASP A 92 -10.51 6.34 -2.61
C ASP A 92 -9.63 7.44 -3.23
N LEU A 93 -8.43 7.63 -2.68
CA LEU A 93 -7.49 8.64 -3.17
C LEU A 93 -7.00 8.35 -4.59
N LEU A 94 -6.89 7.08 -4.97
CA LEU A 94 -6.44 6.66 -6.31
C LEU A 94 -7.59 6.34 -7.26
N TRP A 95 -8.83 6.61 -6.86
CA TRP A 95 -10.02 6.27 -7.64
C TRP A 95 -10.01 6.86 -9.05
N ASN A 96 -9.65 8.13 -9.18
CA ASN A 96 -9.60 8.78 -10.50
C ASN A 96 -8.53 8.16 -11.39
N ALA A 97 -7.38 7.80 -10.84
CA ALA A 97 -6.33 7.11 -11.60
C ALA A 97 -6.81 5.72 -12.07
N LEU A 98 -7.55 5.01 -11.22
CA LEU A 98 -8.16 3.72 -11.59
C LEU A 98 -9.22 3.88 -12.69
N LYS A 99 -10.03 4.91 -12.62
CA LYS A 99 -11.06 5.22 -13.63
C LYS A 99 -10.45 5.60 -14.98
N ASN A 100 -9.25 6.17 -14.98
CA ASN A 100 -8.55 6.51 -16.21
C ASN A 100 -8.03 5.28 -16.97
N SER A 101 -7.96 4.12 -16.31
CA SER A 101 -7.64 2.85 -16.96
C SER A 101 -8.85 2.30 -17.69
N THR A 102 -8.61 1.60 -18.80
CA THR A 102 -9.67 0.91 -19.54
C THR A 102 -10.26 -0.27 -18.77
N GLN A 103 -9.47 -0.87 -17.86
CA GLN A 103 -9.86 -2.01 -17.02
C GLN A 103 -9.25 -1.90 -15.63
N GLY A 104 -9.49 -0.79 -14.95
CA GLY A 104 -9.00 -0.61 -13.58
C GLY A 104 -9.52 -1.68 -12.63
N ARG A 105 -8.63 -2.26 -11.81
CA ARG A 105 -8.96 -3.32 -10.85
C ARG A 105 -8.39 -3.04 -9.49
N VAL A 106 -9.15 -3.41 -8.46
CA VAL A 106 -8.68 -3.44 -7.07
C VAL A 106 -8.74 -4.88 -6.60
N ILE A 107 -7.60 -5.38 -6.13
CA ILE A 107 -7.47 -6.76 -5.62
C ILE A 107 -7.17 -6.70 -4.13
N MET A 108 -8.01 -7.37 -3.33
CA MET A 108 -7.82 -7.52 -1.89
C MET A 108 -7.36 -8.94 -1.59
N LEU A 109 -6.17 -9.09 -1.02
CA LEU A 109 -5.68 -10.39 -0.59
C LEU A 109 -6.08 -10.66 0.86
N LYS A 110 -6.62 -11.83 1.10
CA LYS A 110 -6.89 -12.33 2.45
C LYS A 110 -5.69 -13.11 2.96
N THR A 111 -5.35 -12.90 4.22
CA THR A 111 -4.18 -13.52 4.87
C THR A 111 -4.52 -14.79 5.66
N TRP A 112 -5.70 -15.37 5.44
CA TRP A 112 -6.21 -16.50 6.24
C TRP A 112 -7.16 -17.38 5.47
#